data_84d625bd75f16af933968a1e296a7c2e
#
_entry.id   84d625bd75f16af933968a1e296a7c2e
#
_cell.length_a   1.000
_cell.length_b   1.000
_cell.length_c   1.000
_cell.angle_alpha   90.00
_cell.angle_beta   90.00
_cell.angle_gamma   90.00
#
_symmetry.space_group_name_H-M   'P 1'
#
loop_
_entity.id
_entity.type
_entity.pdbx_description
1 polymer ?
#
loop_
_entity_poly.entity_id
_entity_poly.type
_entity_poly.pdbx_seq_one_letter_code
_entity_poly.pdbx_strand_id
1 'polypeptide(L)'
;MKCILVLLTLAIPLAAQSPTRPAGLRDPAKKEIAMELVSSAENSSLDWKAQYGYIEYNVEKNEKENRGYTAGIIGFTSRTHDLLELVEYYQKIAPGNALTIYLPVLTQVDGTSSRKGLGKPFERAWKAAAQDPKFREAQDHERDRVYFDPAVDQAMADGLQALGQFIYYDAIVMHGGGDDPDSFGGIRAAAMKKAKPPAMGGDESAYLNAFLDARKAAMLDEQGHQDTSRVDTMQRKFLTAGNLRLDPPLEFEVYGDHYKIESAPRPKE
;
A
#
# COMPACT_ATOMS: atom_id res chain seq x y z
N MET A 1 -39.15 69.06 -13.57
CA MET A 1 -38.80 67.72 -14.02
C MET A 1 -37.83 67.14 -12.99
N LYS A 2 -38.29 66.17 -12.17
CA LYS A 2 -37.44 65.48 -11.17
C LYS A 2 -36.99 64.14 -11.77
N CYS A 3 -35.67 63.98 -12.08
CA CYS A 3 -35.09 62.69 -12.49
C CYS A 3 -34.93 61.80 -11.25
N ILE A 4 -35.61 60.65 -11.25
CA ILE A 4 -35.43 59.59 -10.26
C ILE A 4 -34.37 58.66 -10.79
N LEU A 5 -33.22 58.60 -10.10
CA LEU A 5 -32.14 57.69 -10.38
C LEU A 5 -32.44 56.36 -9.68
N VAL A 6 -32.73 55.29 -10.44
CA VAL A 6 -32.94 53.96 -9.92
C VAL A 6 -31.57 53.27 -9.88
N LEU A 7 -31.03 53.04 -8.68
CA LEU A 7 -29.84 52.20 -8.47
C LEU A 7 -30.28 50.71 -8.53
N LEU A 8 -29.85 50.05 -9.59
CA LEU A 8 -29.95 48.57 -9.72
C LEU A 8 -28.78 47.92 -8.94
N THR A 9 -29.07 47.37 -7.78
CA THR A 9 -28.05 46.56 -7.05
C THR A 9 -27.96 45.17 -7.67
N LEU A 10 -26.86 44.89 -8.35
CA LEU A 10 -26.52 43.52 -8.84
C LEU A 10 -26.12 42.65 -7.65
N ALA A 11 -26.97 41.72 -7.24
CA ALA A 11 -26.63 40.69 -6.29
C ALA A 11 -25.80 39.62 -7.02
N ILE A 12 -24.48 39.56 -6.73
CA ILE A 12 -23.61 38.48 -7.19
C ILE A 12 -23.89 37.24 -6.33
N PRO A 13 -24.31 36.10 -6.92
CA PRO A 13 -24.49 34.88 -6.16
C PRO A 13 -23.13 34.41 -5.60
N LEU A 14 -23.03 34.35 -4.28
CA LEU A 14 -21.91 33.71 -3.61
C LEU A 14 -21.95 32.21 -3.96
N ALA A 15 -21.09 31.77 -4.88
CA ALA A 15 -20.94 30.35 -5.19
C ALA A 15 -20.49 29.62 -3.91
N ALA A 16 -21.38 28.81 -3.35
CA ALA A 16 -21.06 27.93 -2.24
C ALA A 16 -19.93 26.99 -2.71
N GLN A 17 -18.72 27.20 -2.19
CA GLN A 17 -17.61 26.28 -2.40
C GLN A 17 -18.03 24.94 -1.79
N SER A 18 -18.14 23.90 -2.63
CA SER A 18 -18.32 22.53 -2.15
C SER A 18 -17.19 22.24 -1.16
N PRO A 19 -17.49 21.63 0.02
CA PRO A 19 -16.44 21.29 0.96
C PRO A 19 -15.42 20.41 0.26
N THR A 20 -14.17 20.89 0.18
CA THR A 20 -13.07 20.11 -0.39
C THR A 20 -12.93 18.83 0.43
N ARG A 21 -13.06 17.68 -0.23
CA ARG A 21 -12.83 16.38 0.42
C ARG A 21 -11.43 16.39 1.06
N PRO A 22 -11.28 15.89 2.32
CA PRO A 22 -9.95 15.80 2.94
C PRO A 22 -8.96 15.07 2.04
N ALA A 23 -7.70 15.49 2.08
CA ALA A 23 -6.63 14.84 1.31
C ALA A 23 -6.55 13.35 1.65
N GLY A 24 -6.66 12.50 0.62
CA GLY A 24 -6.47 11.05 0.72
C GLY A 24 -5.03 10.64 0.43
N LEU A 25 -4.78 9.35 0.26
CA LEU A 25 -3.43 8.83 -0.02
C LEU A 25 -2.85 9.26 -1.37
N ARG A 26 -3.64 9.88 -2.25
CA ARG A 26 -3.12 10.52 -3.47
C ARG A 26 -2.34 11.81 -3.18
N ASP A 27 -2.49 12.38 -1.98
CA ASP A 27 -1.62 13.46 -1.50
C ASP A 27 -0.23 12.89 -1.21
N PRO A 28 0.87 13.49 -1.73
CA PRO A 28 2.22 12.94 -1.57
C PRO A 28 2.66 12.74 -0.11
N ALA A 29 2.27 13.65 0.79
CA ALA A 29 2.63 13.55 2.20
C ALA A 29 1.88 12.40 2.89
N LYS A 30 0.60 12.19 2.54
CA LYS A 30 -0.18 11.05 3.03
C LYS A 30 0.31 9.72 2.46
N LYS A 31 0.71 9.71 1.18
CA LYS A 31 1.32 8.54 0.55
C LYS A 31 2.62 8.15 1.26
N GLU A 32 3.48 9.11 1.58
CA GLU A 32 4.73 8.82 2.32
C GLU A 32 4.44 8.19 3.69
N ILE A 33 3.46 8.71 4.44
CA ILE A 33 3.01 8.09 5.70
C ILE A 33 2.55 6.65 5.48
N ALA A 34 1.77 6.38 4.44
CA ALA A 34 1.32 5.02 4.13
C ALA A 34 2.49 4.08 3.80
N MET A 35 3.53 4.57 3.10
CA MET A 35 4.76 3.79 2.83
C MET A 35 5.50 3.48 4.13
N GLU A 36 5.65 4.44 5.04
CA GLU A 36 6.27 4.23 6.36
C GLU A 36 5.51 3.19 7.18
N LEU A 37 4.16 3.28 7.21
CA LEU A 37 3.31 2.36 7.95
C LEU A 37 3.38 0.92 7.40
N VAL A 38 3.31 0.74 6.07
CA VAL A 38 3.47 -0.58 5.45
C VAL A 38 4.87 -1.13 5.73
N SER A 39 5.92 -0.31 5.58
CA SER A 39 7.30 -0.76 5.82
C SER A 39 7.54 -1.16 7.27
N SER A 40 6.89 -0.55 8.26
CA SER A 40 6.98 -1.01 9.65
C SER A 40 6.49 -2.43 9.83
N ALA A 41 5.49 -2.85 9.04
CA ALA A 41 4.93 -4.19 9.09
C ALA A 41 5.65 -5.20 8.18
N GLU A 42 6.19 -4.77 7.04
CA GLU A 42 6.91 -5.64 6.10
C GLU A 42 8.40 -5.77 6.42
N ASN A 43 9.01 -4.70 6.96
CA ASN A 43 10.47 -4.58 7.07
C ASN A 43 10.93 -4.19 8.49
N SER A 44 10.04 -4.11 9.47
CA SER A 44 10.34 -3.63 10.84
C SER A 44 11.10 -2.29 10.84
N SER A 45 10.74 -1.37 9.95
CA SER A 45 11.41 -0.08 9.78
C SER A 45 10.50 0.96 9.14
N LEU A 46 10.58 2.21 9.59
CA LEU A 46 9.95 3.35 8.91
C LEU A 46 10.75 3.81 7.66
N ASP A 47 12.03 3.46 7.57
CA ASP A 47 12.87 3.78 6.40
C ASP A 47 12.60 2.79 5.24
N TRP A 48 11.44 2.95 4.60
CA TRP A 48 11.05 2.11 3.48
C TRP A 48 11.99 2.28 2.28
N LYS A 49 12.68 3.43 2.13
CA LYS A 49 13.60 3.70 1.03
C LYS A 49 14.89 2.90 1.15
N ALA A 50 15.27 2.47 2.34
CA ALA A 50 16.39 1.56 2.52
C ALA A 50 16.12 0.16 1.90
N GLN A 51 14.85 -0.18 1.67
CA GLN A 51 14.44 -1.50 1.20
C GLN A 51 14.55 -1.70 -0.32
N TYR A 52 14.86 -0.68 -1.12
CA TYR A 52 15.08 -0.85 -2.57
C TYR A 52 16.12 -1.94 -2.90
N GLY A 53 17.12 -2.09 -2.04
CA GLY A 53 18.18 -3.10 -2.21
C GLY A 53 17.93 -4.43 -1.51
N TYR A 54 16.82 -4.57 -0.77
CA TYR A 54 16.51 -5.82 -0.09
C TYR A 54 16.29 -6.94 -1.10
N ILE A 55 16.85 -8.12 -0.83
CA ILE A 55 16.62 -9.37 -1.57
C ILE A 55 17.03 -10.56 -0.72
N GLU A 56 16.13 -11.52 -0.56
CA GLU A 56 16.36 -12.77 0.15
C GLU A 56 15.64 -13.91 -0.56
N TYR A 57 16.23 -15.12 -0.51
CA TYR A 57 15.62 -16.34 -1.03
C TYR A 57 15.07 -17.17 0.11
N ASN A 58 13.81 -17.67 -0.03
CA ASN A 58 13.12 -18.49 0.96
C ASN A 58 13.10 -17.82 2.36
N VAL A 59 12.61 -16.60 2.40
CA VAL A 59 12.53 -15.79 3.63
C VAL A 59 11.69 -16.46 4.71
N GLU A 60 10.70 -17.27 4.30
CA GLU A 60 9.82 -18.06 5.16
C GLU A 60 10.55 -19.20 5.86
N LYS A 61 11.74 -19.58 5.36
CA LYS A 61 12.54 -20.76 5.84
C LYS A 61 11.72 -22.06 5.90
N ASN A 62 10.70 -22.14 5.06
CA ASN A 62 9.76 -23.24 4.96
C ASN A 62 9.49 -23.55 3.49
N GLU A 63 9.81 -24.78 3.03
CA GLU A 63 9.68 -25.15 1.62
C GLU A 63 8.23 -25.15 1.11
N LYS A 64 7.24 -25.34 1.98
CA LYS A 64 5.82 -25.30 1.58
C LYS A 64 5.32 -23.88 1.31
N GLU A 65 5.88 -22.91 2.03
CA GLU A 65 5.53 -21.49 1.95
C GLU A 65 6.51 -20.68 1.10
N ASN A 66 7.59 -21.32 0.64
CA ASN A 66 8.66 -20.68 -0.13
C ASN A 66 8.10 -20.01 -1.38
N ARG A 67 8.23 -18.67 -1.42
CA ARG A 67 7.82 -17.81 -2.54
C ARG A 67 8.98 -17.50 -3.51
N GLY A 68 10.10 -18.22 -3.36
CA GLY A 68 11.32 -17.98 -4.14
C GLY A 68 12.13 -16.80 -3.61
N TYR A 69 12.46 -15.85 -4.45
CA TYR A 69 13.01 -14.58 -4.00
C TYR A 69 11.91 -13.66 -3.51
N THR A 70 12.21 -12.96 -2.42
CA THR A 70 11.44 -11.82 -1.90
C THR A 70 12.37 -10.61 -1.94
N ALA A 71 11.97 -9.52 -2.61
CA ALA A 71 12.89 -8.43 -2.91
C ALA A 71 12.20 -7.06 -2.98
N GLY A 72 12.95 -5.98 -2.72
CA GLY A 72 12.50 -4.60 -2.86
C GLY A 72 11.59 -4.10 -1.77
N ILE A 73 10.98 -2.94 -2.02
CA ILE A 73 10.28 -2.09 -1.04
C ILE A 73 9.01 -2.68 -0.42
N ILE A 74 8.41 -3.69 -1.05
CA ILE A 74 7.20 -4.38 -0.57
C ILE A 74 7.30 -5.90 -0.69
N GLY A 75 8.51 -6.44 -0.94
CA GLY A 75 8.71 -7.87 -1.05
C GLY A 75 8.15 -8.48 -2.34
N PHE A 76 8.49 -7.91 -3.52
CA PHE A 76 8.21 -8.54 -4.82
C PHE A 76 8.74 -9.97 -4.86
N THR A 77 7.95 -10.95 -5.33
CA THR A 77 8.36 -12.34 -5.32
C THR A 77 8.42 -12.97 -6.71
N SER A 78 9.30 -13.97 -6.87
CA SER A 78 9.34 -14.74 -8.12
C SER A 78 8.11 -15.63 -8.31
N ARG A 79 7.41 -16.01 -7.23
CA ARG A 79 6.23 -16.87 -7.30
C ARG A 79 4.95 -16.14 -7.72
N THR A 80 4.84 -14.83 -7.42
CA THR A 80 3.66 -14.01 -7.69
C THR A 80 3.77 -13.16 -8.96
N HIS A 81 4.79 -13.41 -9.78
CA HIS A 81 5.07 -12.77 -11.08
C HIS A 81 5.62 -11.34 -10.98
N ASP A 82 5.32 -10.60 -9.95
CA ASP A 82 5.63 -9.18 -9.79
C ASP A 82 7.14 -8.86 -9.80
N LEU A 83 7.99 -9.83 -9.39
CA LEU A 83 9.45 -9.66 -9.49
C LEU A 83 9.93 -9.67 -10.95
N LEU A 84 9.37 -10.55 -11.81
CA LEU A 84 9.68 -10.55 -13.24
C LEU A 84 9.16 -9.28 -13.91
N GLU A 85 7.89 -8.92 -13.68
CA GLU A 85 7.24 -7.72 -14.22
C GLU A 85 8.04 -6.46 -13.89
N LEU A 86 8.52 -6.34 -12.65
CA LEU A 86 9.40 -5.25 -12.23
C LEU A 86 10.68 -5.17 -13.06
N VAL A 87 11.39 -6.30 -13.27
CA VAL A 87 12.65 -6.29 -14.03
C VAL A 87 12.40 -6.01 -15.51
N GLU A 88 11.27 -6.48 -16.07
CA GLU A 88 10.83 -6.15 -17.42
C GLU A 88 10.53 -4.66 -17.57
N TYR A 89 9.82 -4.07 -16.61
CA TYR A 89 9.56 -2.63 -16.61
C TYR A 89 10.85 -1.82 -16.47
N TYR A 90 11.77 -2.23 -15.58
CA TYR A 90 13.09 -1.61 -15.47
C TYR A 90 13.88 -1.68 -16.78
N GLN A 91 13.86 -2.84 -17.48
CA GLN A 91 14.46 -2.95 -18.81
C GLN A 91 13.83 -2.00 -19.84
N LYS A 92 12.53 -1.77 -19.76
CA LYS A 92 11.80 -0.87 -20.66
C LYS A 92 12.24 0.59 -20.45
N ILE A 93 12.42 1.06 -19.21
CA ILE A 93 12.76 2.46 -18.90
C ILE A 93 14.27 2.74 -18.81
N ALA A 94 15.09 1.68 -18.71
CA ALA A 94 16.57 1.72 -18.69
C ALA A 94 17.13 0.53 -19.49
N PRO A 95 17.10 0.56 -20.84
CA PRO A 95 17.56 -0.53 -21.68
C PRO A 95 19.03 -0.87 -21.43
N GLY A 96 19.35 -2.17 -21.30
CA GLY A 96 20.71 -2.64 -21.06
C GLY A 96 21.21 -2.48 -19.61
N ASN A 97 20.31 -2.28 -18.66
CA ASN A 97 20.63 -2.25 -17.24
C ASN A 97 21.21 -3.59 -16.73
N ALA A 98 21.80 -3.58 -15.53
CA ALA A 98 22.51 -4.74 -14.98
C ALA A 98 21.63 -5.98 -14.72
N LEU A 99 20.30 -5.83 -14.63
CA LEU A 99 19.38 -6.95 -14.42
C LEU A 99 18.88 -7.57 -15.73
N THR A 100 19.07 -6.92 -16.88
CA THR A 100 18.63 -7.39 -18.20
C THR A 100 19.12 -8.81 -18.51
N ILE A 101 20.35 -9.15 -18.13
CA ILE A 101 20.95 -10.46 -18.40
C ILE A 101 20.23 -11.60 -17.66
N TYR A 102 19.47 -11.29 -16.62
CA TYR A 102 18.73 -12.28 -15.82
C TYR A 102 17.29 -12.51 -16.32
N LEU A 103 16.77 -11.67 -17.23
CA LEU A 103 15.40 -11.82 -17.75
C LEU A 103 15.07 -13.22 -18.29
N PRO A 104 15.96 -13.87 -19.09
CA PRO A 104 15.65 -15.22 -19.59
C PRO A 104 15.53 -16.26 -18.47
N VAL A 105 16.28 -16.09 -17.38
CA VAL A 105 16.24 -17.00 -16.23
C VAL A 105 15.07 -16.67 -15.34
N LEU A 106 14.76 -15.38 -15.11
CA LEU A 106 13.58 -14.94 -14.36
C LEU A 106 12.30 -15.48 -15.01
N THR A 107 12.18 -15.39 -16.33
CA THR A 107 11.04 -15.98 -17.08
C THR A 107 10.91 -17.50 -16.86
N GLN A 108 12.04 -18.23 -16.72
CA GLN A 108 12.01 -19.68 -16.48
C GLN A 108 11.57 -20.06 -15.07
N VAL A 109 11.83 -19.22 -14.08
CA VAL A 109 11.50 -19.50 -12.67
C VAL A 109 10.23 -18.77 -12.22
N ASP A 110 9.67 -17.93 -13.07
CA ASP A 110 8.46 -17.17 -12.80
C ASP A 110 7.28 -18.07 -12.42
N GLY A 111 6.48 -17.63 -11.45
CA GLY A 111 5.40 -18.44 -10.88
C GLY A 111 5.85 -19.62 -10.00
N THR A 112 7.16 -19.73 -9.72
CA THR A 112 7.72 -20.83 -8.91
C THR A 112 8.58 -20.33 -7.75
N SER A 113 8.92 -21.23 -6.83
CA SER A 113 9.91 -20.98 -5.77
C SER A 113 11.35 -21.26 -6.19
N SER A 114 11.62 -21.61 -7.45
CA SER A 114 12.96 -21.96 -7.93
C SER A 114 13.87 -20.74 -7.99
N ARG A 115 15.16 -20.94 -7.64
CA ARG A 115 16.25 -19.96 -7.88
C ARG A 115 17.28 -20.46 -8.90
N LYS A 116 16.92 -21.48 -9.69
CA LYS A 116 17.85 -22.10 -10.62
C LYS A 116 18.37 -21.05 -11.63
N GLY A 117 19.70 -20.90 -11.70
CA GLY A 117 20.36 -19.95 -12.60
C GLY A 117 20.48 -18.50 -12.05
N LEU A 118 19.91 -18.19 -10.91
CA LEU A 118 19.98 -16.86 -10.26
C LEU A 118 21.10 -16.84 -9.19
N GLY A 119 20.80 -17.10 -7.92
CA GLY A 119 21.75 -17.18 -6.81
C GLY A 119 22.45 -15.86 -6.48
N LYS A 120 23.63 -15.96 -5.83
CA LYS A 120 24.39 -14.81 -5.35
C LYS A 120 24.78 -13.76 -6.40
N PRO A 121 25.05 -14.09 -7.68
CA PRO A 121 25.27 -13.05 -8.71
C PRO A 121 24.06 -12.17 -8.93
N PHE A 122 22.85 -12.74 -8.99
CA PHE A 122 21.60 -11.99 -9.12
C PHE A 122 21.35 -11.09 -7.90
N GLU A 123 21.53 -11.63 -6.68
CA GLU A 123 21.38 -10.86 -5.45
C GLU A 123 22.32 -9.63 -5.41
N ARG A 124 23.57 -9.79 -5.87
CA ARG A 124 24.52 -8.67 -5.97
C ARG A 124 24.10 -7.64 -7.02
N ALA A 125 23.64 -8.12 -8.17
CA ALA A 125 23.17 -7.24 -9.25
C ALA A 125 21.94 -6.43 -8.81
N TRP A 126 20.99 -7.05 -8.09
CA TRP A 126 19.85 -6.38 -7.50
C TRP A 126 20.26 -5.26 -6.54
N LYS A 127 21.15 -5.58 -5.57
CA LYS A 127 21.65 -4.60 -4.60
C LYS A 127 22.39 -3.43 -5.26
N ALA A 128 23.13 -3.71 -6.32
CA ALA A 128 23.79 -2.66 -7.11
C ALA A 128 22.78 -1.81 -7.88
N ALA A 129 21.78 -2.43 -8.52
CA ALA A 129 20.71 -1.74 -9.23
C ALA A 129 19.92 -0.79 -8.32
N ALA A 130 19.80 -1.08 -7.03
CA ALA A 130 19.11 -0.21 -6.06
C ALA A 130 19.75 1.20 -5.92
N GLN A 131 20.97 1.41 -6.43
CA GLN A 131 21.59 2.73 -6.52
C GLN A 131 21.14 3.51 -7.76
N ASP A 132 20.59 2.85 -8.77
CA ASP A 132 20.05 3.48 -9.97
C ASP A 132 18.66 4.12 -9.69
N PRO A 133 18.48 5.42 -9.89
CA PRO A 133 17.17 6.07 -9.75
C PRO A 133 16.09 5.43 -10.64
N LYS A 134 16.44 4.90 -11.82
CA LYS A 134 15.48 4.23 -12.71
C LYS A 134 15.01 2.90 -12.15
N PHE A 135 15.85 2.19 -11.42
CA PHE A 135 15.42 0.97 -10.73
C PHE A 135 14.46 1.26 -9.56
N ARG A 136 14.71 2.35 -8.83
CA ARG A 136 13.78 2.83 -7.79
C ARG A 136 12.45 3.26 -8.39
N GLU A 137 12.48 4.01 -9.50
CA GLU A 137 11.28 4.38 -10.28
C GLU A 137 10.49 3.13 -10.71
N ALA A 138 11.18 2.07 -11.15
CA ALA A 138 10.54 0.82 -11.54
C ALA A 138 9.85 0.13 -10.34
N GLN A 139 10.50 0.09 -9.18
CA GLN A 139 9.88 -0.47 -7.96
C GLN A 139 8.68 0.35 -7.51
N ASP A 140 8.77 1.67 -7.55
CA ASP A 140 7.65 2.56 -7.22
C ASP A 140 6.48 2.36 -8.18
N HIS A 141 6.75 2.23 -9.47
CA HIS A 141 5.72 1.98 -10.50
C HIS A 141 5.00 0.65 -10.25
N GLU A 142 5.74 -0.44 -10.02
CA GLU A 142 5.12 -1.76 -9.81
C GLU A 142 4.35 -1.83 -8.50
N ARG A 143 4.86 -1.25 -7.40
CA ARG A 143 4.11 -1.09 -6.17
C ARG A 143 2.80 -0.34 -6.41
N ASP A 144 2.86 0.77 -7.12
CA ASP A 144 1.67 1.59 -7.37
C ASP A 144 0.66 0.83 -8.24
N ARG A 145 1.11 0.23 -9.33
CA ARG A 145 0.26 -0.50 -10.28
C ARG A 145 -0.45 -1.71 -9.65
N VAL A 146 0.28 -2.49 -8.86
CA VAL A 146 -0.22 -3.78 -8.34
C VAL A 146 -0.98 -3.62 -7.03
N TYR A 147 -0.52 -2.72 -6.15
CA TYR A 147 -0.99 -2.68 -4.77
C TYR A 147 -1.65 -1.34 -4.40
N PHE A 148 -0.98 -0.22 -4.66
CA PHE A 148 -1.43 1.09 -4.17
C PHE A 148 -2.63 1.63 -4.93
N ASP A 149 -2.54 1.71 -6.25
CA ASP A 149 -3.60 2.31 -7.08
C ASP A 149 -4.93 1.54 -6.99
N PRO A 150 -4.95 0.19 -7.12
CA PRO A 150 -6.19 -0.58 -6.94
C PRO A 150 -6.82 -0.41 -5.56
N ALA A 151 -6.00 -0.37 -4.50
CA ALA A 151 -6.47 -0.18 -3.13
C ALA A 151 -7.12 1.19 -2.94
N VAL A 152 -6.42 2.25 -3.37
CA VAL A 152 -6.87 3.63 -3.20
C VAL A 152 -8.12 3.90 -4.04
N ASP A 153 -8.16 3.41 -5.29
CA ASP A 153 -9.32 3.57 -6.16
C ASP A 153 -10.56 2.87 -5.59
N GLN A 154 -10.42 1.63 -5.10
CA GLN A 154 -11.53 0.93 -4.44
C GLN A 154 -11.96 1.63 -3.16
N ALA A 155 -11.02 2.10 -2.34
CA ALA A 155 -11.34 2.82 -1.11
C ALA A 155 -12.05 4.15 -1.39
N MET A 156 -11.63 4.86 -2.44
CA MET A 156 -12.32 6.08 -2.90
C MET A 156 -13.73 5.78 -3.42
N ALA A 157 -13.91 4.68 -4.15
CA ALA A 157 -15.22 4.23 -4.62
C ALA A 157 -16.16 3.87 -3.45
N ASP A 158 -15.62 3.32 -2.37
CA ASP A 158 -16.34 3.01 -1.13
C ASP A 158 -16.59 4.25 -0.25
N GLY A 159 -16.04 5.42 -0.61
CA GLY A 159 -16.21 6.68 0.11
C GLY A 159 -15.28 6.86 1.32
N LEU A 160 -14.21 6.06 1.44
CA LEU A 160 -13.30 6.05 2.58
C LEU A 160 -12.32 7.22 2.56
N GLN A 161 -11.96 7.72 3.74
CA GLN A 161 -10.92 8.72 3.98
C GLN A 161 -9.53 8.07 4.02
N ALA A 162 -8.48 8.84 4.34
CA ALA A 162 -7.09 8.41 4.26
C ALA A 162 -6.78 7.15 5.08
N LEU A 163 -7.34 7.00 6.28
CA LEU A 163 -7.16 5.79 7.10
C LEU A 163 -7.73 4.54 6.40
N GLY A 164 -8.96 4.65 5.86
CA GLY A 164 -9.58 3.53 5.13
C GLY A 164 -8.83 3.18 3.85
N GLN A 165 -8.29 4.18 3.14
CA GLN A 165 -7.43 3.97 1.97
C GLN A 165 -6.12 3.25 2.35
N PHE A 166 -5.52 3.62 3.49
CA PHE A 166 -4.35 2.93 4.03
C PHE A 166 -4.66 1.48 4.43
N ILE A 167 -5.77 1.26 5.13
CA ILE A 167 -6.21 -0.08 5.54
C ILE A 167 -6.38 -1.00 4.31
N TYR A 168 -6.95 -0.50 3.21
CA TYR A 168 -7.10 -1.26 1.98
C TYR A 168 -5.75 -1.53 1.31
N TYR A 169 -4.88 -0.53 1.23
CA TYR A 169 -3.55 -0.69 0.66
C TYR A 169 -2.74 -1.74 1.42
N ASP A 170 -2.70 -1.66 2.72
CA ASP A 170 -2.01 -2.62 3.58
C ASP A 170 -2.63 -4.04 3.49
N ALA A 171 -3.95 -4.12 3.30
CA ALA A 171 -4.61 -5.41 3.09
C ALA A 171 -4.24 -6.04 1.74
N ILE A 172 -4.19 -5.26 0.64
CA ILE A 172 -3.77 -5.79 -0.67
C ILE A 172 -2.29 -6.19 -0.64
N VAL A 173 -1.42 -5.45 0.03
CA VAL A 173 0.00 -5.84 0.17
C VAL A 173 0.14 -7.19 0.86
N MET A 174 -0.61 -7.44 1.93
CA MET A 174 -0.49 -8.68 2.71
C MET A 174 -1.23 -9.85 2.08
N HIS A 175 -2.47 -9.64 1.61
CA HIS A 175 -3.41 -10.70 1.21
C HIS A 175 -3.59 -10.84 -0.30
N GLY A 176 -3.01 -9.93 -1.10
CA GLY A 176 -3.29 -9.83 -2.53
C GLY A 176 -4.67 -9.25 -2.84
N GLY A 177 -4.86 -8.86 -4.12
CA GLY A 177 -6.08 -8.19 -4.60
C GLY A 177 -7.21 -9.12 -5.03
N GLY A 178 -7.08 -10.44 -4.87
CA GLY A 178 -8.06 -11.45 -5.34
C GLY A 178 -9.39 -11.43 -4.60
N ASP A 179 -10.29 -12.33 -5.01
CA ASP A 179 -11.64 -12.50 -4.45
C ASP A 179 -11.78 -13.74 -3.55
N ASP A 180 -10.69 -14.48 -3.33
CA ASP A 180 -10.68 -15.62 -2.41
C ASP A 180 -11.00 -15.16 -0.99
N PRO A 181 -11.52 -16.03 -0.11
CA PRO A 181 -11.97 -15.64 1.23
C PRO A 181 -10.91 -14.93 2.09
N ASP A 182 -9.65 -15.26 1.91
CA ASP A 182 -8.46 -14.70 2.57
C ASP A 182 -7.79 -13.54 1.80
N SER A 183 -8.21 -13.30 0.55
CA SER A 183 -7.77 -12.16 -0.26
C SER A 183 -8.57 -10.89 0.06
N PHE A 184 -8.08 -9.74 -0.39
CA PHE A 184 -8.70 -8.42 -0.17
C PHE A 184 -10.18 -8.38 -0.55
N GLY A 185 -10.57 -8.90 -1.72
CA GLY A 185 -11.95 -8.90 -2.18
C GLY A 185 -12.86 -9.74 -1.30
N GLY A 186 -12.42 -10.94 -0.88
CA GLY A 186 -13.16 -11.78 0.06
C GLY A 186 -13.32 -11.14 1.44
N ILE A 187 -12.26 -10.55 1.99
CA ILE A 187 -12.28 -9.80 3.26
C ILE A 187 -13.27 -8.63 3.17
N ARG A 188 -13.21 -7.85 2.07
CA ARG A 188 -14.13 -6.74 1.81
C ARG A 188 -15.59 -7.22 1.71
N ALA A 189 -15.83 -8.31 0.99
CA ALA A 189 -17.17 -8.89 0.87
C ALA A 189 -17.70 -9.38 2.22
N ALA A 190 -16.86 -9.96 3.08
CA ALA A 190 -17.23 -10.37 4.44
C ALA A 190 -17.56 -9.16 5.33
N ALA A 191 -16.81 -8.06 5.22
CA ALA A 191 -17.10 -6.81 5.92
C ALA A 191 -18.44 -6.19 5.50
N MET A 192 -18.71 -6.17 4.18
CA MET A 192 -19.96 -5.59 3.63
C MET A 192 -21.22 -6.36 4.05
N LYS A 193 -21.12 -7.63 4.44
CA LYS A 193 -22.25 -8.38 5.05
C LYS A 193 -22.60 -7.87 6.44
N LYS A 194 -21.67 -7.21 7.15
CA LYS A 194 -21.84 -6.71 8.53
C LYS A 194 -22.13 -5.21 8.58
N ALA A 195 -21.47 -4.43 7.74
CA ALA A 195 -21.65 -2.96 7.68
C ALA A 195 -21.49 -2.46 6.24
N LYS A 196 -22.21 -1.41 5.88
CA LYS A 196 -22.10 -0.76 4.56
C LYS A 196 -21.01 0.31 4.57
N PRO A 197 -20.24 0.46 3.49
CA PRO A 197 -19.31 1.57 3.36
C PRO A 197 -20.06 2.90 3.15
N PRO A 198 -19.40 4.06 3.36
CA PRO A 198 -20.01 5.40 3.21
C PRO A 198 -20.69 5.63 1.88
N ALA A 199 -20.13 5.17 0.77
CA ALA A 199 -20.73 5.29 -0.56
C ALA A 199 -22.10 4.58 -0.68
N MET A 200 -22.38 3.63 0.21
CA MET A 200 -23.67 2.91 0.32
C MET A 200 -24.52 3.42 1.48
N GLY A 201 -24.19 4.60 2.04
CA GLY A 201 -24.93 5.23 3.15
C GLY A 201 -24.60 4.67 4.54
N GLY A 202 -23.49 3.94 4.69
CA GLY A 202 -23.00 3.44 5.97
C GLY A 202 -22.13 4.46 6.71
N ASP A 203 -21.82 4.14 7.97
CA ASP A 203 -20.83 4.85 8.78
C ASP A 203 -19.44 4.29 8.52
N GLU A 204 -18.44 5.18 8.28
CA GLU A 204 -17.09 4.78 7.93
C GLU A 204 -16.41 3.99 9.06
N SER A 205 -16.55 4.42 10.30
CA SER A 205 -15.93 3.75 11.45
C SER A 205 -16.53 2.38 11.70
N ALA A 206 -17.85 2.23 11.55
CA ALA A 206 -18.52 0.95 11.66
C ALA A 206 -18.09 -0.01 10.56
N TYR A 207 -17.98 0.49 9.32
CA TYR A 207 -17.51 -0.31 8.19
C TYR A 207 -16.05 -0.73 8.35
N LEU A 208 -15.15 0.18 8.73
CA LEU A 208 -13.74 -0.14 8.94
C LEU A 208 -13.54 -1.13 10.10
N ASN A 209 -14.32 -1.04 11.19
CA ASN A 209 -14.30 -2.06 12.23
C ASN A 209 -14.69 -3.45 11.69
N ALA A 210 -15.76 -3.53 10.89
CA ALA A 210 -16.18 -4.78 10.26
C ALA A 210 -15.12 -5.33 9.30
N PHE A 211 -14.42 -4.45 8.56
CA PHE A 211 -13.31 -4.84 7.67
C PHE A 211 -12.11 -5.38 8.45
N LEU A 212 -11.70 -4.69 9.52
CA LEU A 212 -10.60 -5.13 10.38
C LEU A 212 -10.91 -6.44 11.11
N ASP A 213 -12.17 -6.67 11.51
CA ASP A 213 -12.60 -7.96 12.08
C ASP A 213 -12.51 -9.10 11.06
N ALA A 214 -12.96 -8.86 9.81
CA ALA A 214 -12.89 -9.84 8.74
C ALA A 214 -11.43 -10.13 8.37
N ARG A 215 -10.59 -9.08 8.29
CA ARG A 215 -9.15 -9.21 8.02
C ARG A 215 -8.43 -10.00 9.12
N LYS A 216 -8.70 -9.68 10.37
CA LYS A 216 -8.12 -10.41 11.50
C LYS A 216 -8.51 -11.90 11.47
N ALA A 217 -9.75 -12.22 11.11
CA ALA A 217 -10.19 -13.60 10.95
C ALA A 217 -9.39 -14.33 9.85
N ALA A 218 -9.19 -13.68 8.68
CA ALA A 218 -8.37 -14.23 7.60
C ALA A 218 -6.92 -14.47 8.06
N MET A 219 -6.30 -13.50 8.75
CA MET A 219 -4.93 -13.63 9.29
C MET A 219 -4.80 -14.83 10.24
N LEU A 220 -5.77 -15.05 11.12
CA LEU A 220 -5.72 -16.13 12.10
C LEU A 220 -5.99 -17.52 11.48
N ASP A 221 -6.64 -17.58 10.31
CA ASP A 221 -6.86 -18.82 9.55
C ASP A 221 -5.60 -19.24 8.76
N GLU A 222 -4.72 -18.29 8.43
CA GLU A 222 -3.43 -18.56 7.81
C GLU A 222 -2.38 -19.00 8.84
N GLN A 223 -1.69 -20.14 8.60
CA GLN A 223 -0.71 -20.70 9.55
C GLN A 223 0.52 -19.79 9.80
N GLY A 224 0.82 -18.88 8.88
CA GLY A 224 1.99 -17.98 8.95
C GLY A 224 1.71 -16.61 9.56
N HIS A 225 0.46 -16.21 9.78
CA HIS A 225 0.07 -14.84 10.13
C HIS A 225 -0.69 -14.74 11.46
N GLN A 226 -0.20 -15.44 12.50
CA GLN A 226 -0.82 -15.44 13.84
C GLN A 226 -0.71 -14.13 14.59
N ASP A 227 0.27 -13.27 14.24
CA ASP A 227 0.41 -11.94 14.85
C ASP A 227 -0.52 -10.94 14.15
N THR A 228 -1.47 -10.41 14.92
CA THR A 228 -2.46 -9.44 14.43
C THR A 228 -2.17 -7.99 14.81
N SER A 229 -0.94 -7.69 15.28
CA SER A 229 -0.56 -6.35 15.76
C SER A 229 -0.73 -5.25 14.71
N ARG A 230 -0.46 -5.54 13.40
CA ARG A 230 -0.71 -4.55 12.33
C ARG A 230 -2.20 -4.14 12.22
N VAL A 231 -3.12 -5.02 12.66
CA VAL A 231 -4.55 -4.67 12.81
C VAL A 231 -4.82 -4.07 14.17
N ASP A 232 -4.48 -4.77 15.27
CA ASP A 232 -4.96 -4.44 16.60
C ASP A 232 -4.27 -3.21 17.21
N THR A 233 -2.94 -3.11 17.11
CA THR A 233 -2.13 -2.07 17.78
C THR A 233 -1.69 -0.94 16.84
N MET A 234 -1.96 -1.05 15.53
CA MET A 234 -1.76 0.03 14.56
C MET A 234 -3.10 0.53 14.00
N GLN A 235 -3.74 -0.19 13.11
CA GLN A 235 -4.91 0.30 12.35
C GLN A 235 -6.12 0.57 13.25
N ARG A 236 -6.45 -0.35 14.14
CA ARG A 236 -7.56 -0.19 15.09
C ARG A 236 -7.29 0.92 16.11
N LYS A 237 -6.04 1.12 16.51
CA LYS A 237 -5.65 2.23 17.37
C LYS A 237 -5.98 3.57 16.73
N PHE A 238 -5.63 3.78 15.45
CA PHE A 238 -5.96 5.00 14.72
C PHE A 238 -7.47 5.17 14.54
N LEU A 239 -8.19 4.10 14.22
CA LEU A 239 -9.64 4.10 14.08
C LEU A 239 -10.34 4.46 15.39
N THR A 240 -9.93 3.86 16.50
CA THR A 240 -10.48 4.13 17.84
C THR A 240 -10.23 5.58 18.30
N ALA A 241 -9.10 6.16 17.89
CA ALA A 241 -8.80 7.57 18.11
C ALA A 241 -9.60 8.52 17.19
N GLY A 242 -10.42 7.99 16.27
CA GLY A 242 -11.19 8.80 15.30
C GLY A 242 -10.31 9.46 14.24
N ASN A 243 -9.06 9.04 14.09
CA ASN A 243 -8.11 9.64 13.13
C ASN A 243 -8.32 9.09 11.70
N LEU A 244 -9.52 9.31 11.14
CA LEU A 244 -9.85 8.88 9.78
C LEU A 244 -9.01 9.58 8.70
N ARG A 245 -8.40 10.71 9.04
CA ARG A 245 -7.53 11.47 8.13
C ARG A 245 -6.09 11.00 8.10
N LEU A 246 -5.72 10.07 8.99
CA LEU A 246 -4.35 9.59 9.15
C LEU A 246 -3.36 10.76 9.38
N ASP A 247 -3.76 11.70 10.25
CA ASP A 247 -2.95 12.88 10.59
C ASP A 247 -1.92 12.53 11.67
N PRO A 248 -0.64 12.90 11.51
CA PRO A 248 0.36 12.80 12.57
C PRO A 248 0.03 13.71 13.80
N PRO A 249 0.57 13.41 14.99
CA PRO A 249 1.50 12.32 15.27
C PRO A 249 0.79 10.95 15.29
N LEU A 250 1.46 9.92 14.76
CA LEU A 250 0.99 8.54 14.76
C LEU A 250 1.93 7.69 15.65
N GLU A 251 1.41 7.15 16.73
CA GLU A 251 2.13 6.24 17.62
C GLU A 251 1.45 4.88 17.61
N PHE A 252 2.22 3.83 17.34
CA PHE A 252 1.68 2.48 17.18
C PHE A 252 2.73 1.42 17.50
N GLU A 253 2.30 0.16 17.54
CA GLU A 253 3.15 -1.00 17.74
C GLU A 253 2.86 -2.06 16.67
N VAL A 254 3.91 -2.69 16.13
CA VAL A 254 3.80 -3.83 15.23
C VAL A 254 4.90 -4.82 15.59
N TYR A 255 4.55 -6.10 15.76
CA TYR A 255 5.45 -7.21 16.14
C TYR A 255 6.27 -6.95 17.41
N GLY A 256 5.71 -6.15 18.36
CA GLY A 256 6.37 -5.76 19.59
C GLY A 256 7.31 -4.56 19.49
N ASP A 257 7.53 -4.02 18.30
CA ASP A 257 8.32 -2.81 18.08
C ASP A 257 7.43 -1.56 18.11
N HIS A 258 7.90 -0.50 18.80
CA HIS A 258 7.21 0.77 18.90
C HIS A 258 7.68 1.75 17.83
N TYR A 259 6.72 2.39 17.17
CA TYR A 259 6.97 3.36 16.11
C TYR A 259 6.27 4.70 16.39
N LYS A 260 6.87 5.77 15.86
CA LYS A 260 6.30 7.11 15.90
C LYS A 260 6.58 7.88 14.62
N ILE A 261 5.53 8.41 13.99
CA ILE A 261 5.60 9.35 12.87
C ILE A 261 5.15 10.70 13.40
N GLU A 262 6.11 11.62 13.62
CA GLU A 262 5.85 12.91 14.30
C GLU A 262 5.10 13.92 13.41
N SER A 263 5.42 13.94 12.12
CA SER A 263 4.85 14.89 11.17
C SER A 263 4.83 14.27 9.78
N ALA A 264 3.92 14.74 8.93
CA ALA A 264 3.96 14.36 7.53
C ALA A 264 5.31 14.78 6.91
N PRO A 265 5.99 13.87 6.19
CA PRO A 265 7.23 14.20 5.50
C PRO A 265 6.99 15.35 4.53
N ARG A 266 7.90 16.34 4.51
CA ARG A 266 7.84 17.38 3.48
C ARG A 266 8.24 16.77 2.15
N PRO A 267 7.49 17.06 1.06
CA PRO A 267 7.98 16.74 -0.28
C PRO A 267 9.39 17.34 -0.43
N LYS A 268 10.36 16.53 -0.88
CA LYS A 268 11.67 17.08 -1.27
C LYS A 268 11.43 17.94 -2.50
N GLU A 269 11.81 19.22 -2.41
CA GLU A 269 11.88 20.16 -3.54
C GLU A 269 12.84 19.64 -4.64
#